data_2d0f454233e86280500af38326f6c84e
#
_entry.id   2d0f454233e86280500af38326f6c84e
#
_cell.length_a   1.000
_cell.length_b   1.000
_cell.length_c   1.000
_cell.angle_alpha   90.00
_cell.angle_beta   90.00
_cell.angle_gamma   90.00
#
_symmetry.space_group_name_H-M   'P 1'
#
loop_
_entity.id
_entity.type
_entity.pdbx_description
1 polymer ?
#
loop_
_entity_poly.entity_id
_entity_poly.type
_entity_poly.pdbx_seq_one_letter_code
_entity_poly.pdbx_strand_id
1 'polypeptide(L)'
;VKASDFVGKPLVIHFWATWCPYCKKLQPGLEKLYQKYQADGLQMIAVSIREDEGARPQKELESRGMTFKTLIKGHDVGMDLFKVSGTPTTIFIDRTGHIISNTRISEPDDPRLEEVVKYILEN
;
A
#
# COMPACT_ATOMS: atom_id res chain seq x y z
N VAL A 1 -14.87 0.91 0.92
CA VAL A 1 -13.87 0.25 1.77
C VAL A 1 -13.79 1.00 3.11
N LYS A 2 -13.96 0.28 4.19
CA LYS A 2 -13.93 0.82 5.55
C LYS A 2 -12.75 0.21 6.32
N ALA A 3 -12.22 0.95 7.29
CA ALA A 3 -11.15 0.44 8.15
C ALA A 3 -11.55 -0.88 8.84
N SER A 4 -12.84 -1.02 9.20
CA SER A 4 -13.35 -2.23 9.82
C SER A 4 -13.24 -3.47 8.94
N ASP A 5 -13.12 -3.30 7.62
CA ASP A 5 -12.97 -4.43 6.68
C ASP A 5 -11.64 -5.15 6.86
N PHE A 6 -10.69 -4.53 7.55
CA PHE A 6 -9.31 -5.05 7.71
C PHE A 6 -8.99 -5.48 9.12
N VAL A 7 -9.93 -5.39 10.05
CA VAL A 7 -9.70 -5.79 11.45
C VAL A 7 -9.36 -7.27 11.52
N GLY A 8 -8.25 -7.58 12.21
CA GLY A 8 -7.79 -8.95 12.39
C GLY A 8 -7.06 -9.55 11.18
N LYS A 9 -6.77 -8.74 10.17
CA LYS A 9 -6.09 -9.20 8.95
C LYS A 9 -4.76 -8.47 8.79
N PRO A 10 -3.73 -9.14 8.26
CA PRO A 10 -2.48 -8.45 7.91
C PRO A 10 -2.74 -7.52 6.75
N LEU A 11 -2.29 -6.27 6.87
CA LEU A 11 -2.62 -5.22 5.92
C LEU A 11 -1.37 -4.46 5.47
N VAL A 12 -1.26 -4.25 4.17
CA VAL A 12 -0.27 -3.35 3.57
C VAL A 12 -1.02 -2.14 3.02
N ILE A 13 -0.60 -0.95 3.43
CA ILE A 13 -1.15 0.30 2.91
C ILE A 13 -0.08 1.01 2.10
N HIS A 14 -0.35 1.23 0.82
CA HIS A 14 0.56 1.89 -0.11
C HIS A 14 0.06 3.30 -0.39
N PHE A 15 0.76 4.31 0.15
CA PHE A 15 0.47 5.71 -0.16
C PHE A 15 1.22 6.12 -1.41
N TRP A 16 0.50 6.69 -2.39
CA TRP A 16 1.06 6.97 -3.70
C TRP A 16 0.37 8.16 -4.37
N ALA A 17 0.88 8.54 -5.52
CA ALA A 17 0.25 9.52 -6.39
C ALA A 17 0.46 9.08 -7.85
N THR A 18 -0.47 9.43 -8.73
CA THR A 18 -0.40 9.03 -10.14
C THR A 18 0.85 9.58 -10.83
N TRP A 19 1.31 10.75 -10.40
CA TRP A 19 2.49 11.42 -10.97
C TRP A 19 3.82 10.97 -10.38
N CYS A 20 3.82 10.10 -9.39
CA CYS A 20 5.01 9.69 -8.66
C CYS A 20 5.75 8.55 -9.39
N PRO A 21 6.95 8.81 -9.96
CA PRO A 21 7.67 7.77 -10.71
C PRO A 21 8.18 6.64 -9.83
N TYR A 22 8.60 6.92 -8.59
CA TYR A 22 9.05 5.87 -7.67
C TYR A 22 7.90 4.99 -7.21
N CYS A 23 6.69 5.52 -7.13
CA CYS A 23 5.48 4.75 -6.85
C CYS A 23 5.21 3.76 -8.00
N LYS A 24 5.28 4.24 -9.22
CA LYS A 24 5.11 3.40 -10.42
C LYS A 24 6.15 2.28 -10.45
N LYS A 25 7.39 2.58 -10.09
CA LYS A 25 8.48 1.61 -10.04
C LYS A 25 8.22 0.51 -9.00
N LEU A 26 7.71 0.89 -7.82
CA LEU A 26 7.47 -0.02 -6.71
C LEU A 26 6.26 -0.94 -6.96
N GLN A 27 5.22 -0.43 -7.60
CA GLN A 27 3.92 -1.12 -7.70
C GLN A 27 3.97 -2.56 -8.22
N PRO A 28 4.76 -2.90 -9.26
CA PRO A 28 4.84 -4.30 -9.68
C PRO A 28 5.33 -5.23 -8.59
N GLY A 29 6.25 -4.79 -7.74
CA GLY A 29 6.74 -5.56 -6.61
C GLY A 29 5.66 -5.80 -5.56
N LEU A 30 4.87 -4.77 -5.25
CA LEU A 30 3.74 -4.89 -4.33
C LEU A 30 2.67 -5.82 -4.89
N GLU A 31 2.36 -5.70 -6.17
CA GLU A 31 1.39 -6.58 -6.82
C GLU A 31 1.84 -8.04 -6.75
N LYS A 32 3.12 -8.30 -6.99
CA LYS A 32 3.68 -9.65 -6.91
C LYS A 32 3.50 -10.24 -5.51
N LEU A 33 3.77 -9.45 -4.47
CA LEU A 33 3.59 -9.89 -3.08
C LEU A 33 2.11 -10.13 -2.77
N TYR A 34 1.24 -9.26 -3.25
CA TYR A 34 -0.20 -9.40 -3.07
C TYR A 34 -0.71 -10.71 -3.69
N GLN A 35 -0.33 -10.98 -4.94
CA GLN A 35 -0.72 -12.21 -5.62
C GLN A 35 -0.19 -13.45 -4.89
N LYS A 36 1.05 -13.37 -4.39
CA LYS A 36 1.69 -14.51 -3.72
C LYS A 36 1.04 -14.85 -2.38
N TYR A 37 0.64 -13.83 -1.60
CA TYR A 37 0.19 -14.02 -0.23
C TYR A 37 -1.29 -13.73 0.01
N GLN A 38 -2.02 -13.36 -1.03
CA GLN A 38 -3.46 -13.08 -0.93
C GLN A 38 -4.23 -14.28 -0.36
N ALA A 39 -3.90 -15.48 -0.82
CA ALA A 39 -4.53 -16.71 -0.34
C ALA A 39 -4.25 -16.99 1.13
N ASP A 40 -3.14 -16.46 1.66
CA ASP A 40 -2.77 -16.60 3.07
C ASP A 40 -3.40 -15.52 3.95
N GLY A 41 -4.22 -14.66 3.37
CA GLY A 41 -4.97 -13.64 4.10
C GLY A 41 -4.41 -12.23 3.99
N LEU A 42 -3.33 -12.01 3.23
CA LEU A 42 -2.78 -10.67 3.06
C LEU A 42 -3.78 -9.74 2.39
N GLN A 43 -4.03 -8.61 3.02
CA GLN A 43 -4.82 -7.53 2.45
C GLN A 43 -3.89 -6.42 2.00
N MET A 44 -4.20 -5.80 0.87
CA MET A 44 -3.43 -4.67 0.35
C MET A 44 -4.36 -3.61 -0.17
N ILE A 45 -4.13 -2.39 0.26
CA ILE A 45 -4.90 -1.25 -0.21
C ILE A 45 -3.94 -0.09 -0.50
N ALA A 46 -4.24 0.66 -1.52
CA ALA A 46 -3.51 1.89 -1.81
C ALA A 46 -4.35 3.09 -1.41
N VAL A 47 -3.67 4.19 -1.08
CA VAL A 47 -4.33 5.47 -0.78
C VAL A 47 -3.63 6.54 -1.60
N SER A 48 -4.34 7.15 -2.53
CA SER A 48 -3.75 8.22 -3.34
C SER A 48 -3.79 9.54 -2.58
N ILE A 49 -2.68 10.27 -2.63
CA ILE A 49 -2.54 11.56 -1.95
C ILE A 49 -1.91 12.56 -2.90
N ARG A 50 -2.15 13.85 -2.65
CA ARG A 50 -1.55 14.95 -3.42
C ARG A 50 -1.78 14.85 -4.94
N GLU A 51 -2.97 14.39 -5.32
CA GLU A 51 -3.31 14.26 -6.74
C GLU A 51 -3.74 15.60 -7.33
N ASP A 52 -3.47 15.75 -8.62
CA ASP A 52 -3.96 16.89 -9.39
C ASP A 52 -5.45 16.74 -9.66
N GLU A 53 -6.11 17.87 -9.88
CA GLU A 53 -7.51 17.86 -10.27
C GLU A 53 -7.70 17.07 -11.55
N GLY A 54 -8.72 16.20 -11.56
CA GLY A 54 -8.99 15.32 -12.71
C GLY A 54 -8.21 14.03 -12.73
N ALA A 55 -7.31 13.80 -11.78
CA ALA A 55 -6.59 12.52 -11.68
C ALA A 55 -7.57 11.36 -11.43
N ARG A 56 -7.25 10.19 -11.96
CA ARG A 56 -8.06 8.98 -11.82
C ARG A 56 -7.21 7.82 -11.33
N PRO A 57 -6.88 7.81 -10.03
CA PRO A 57 -5.93 6.83 -9.48
C PRO A 57 -6.33 5.37 -9.70
N GLN A 58 -7.61 5.01 -9.52
CA GLN A 58 -8.05 3.63 -9.71
C GLN A 58 -7.84 3.17 -11.15
N LYS A 59 -8.18 4.01 -12.12
CA LYS A 59 -7.96 3.68 -13.54
C LYS A 59 -6.48 3.57 -13.86
N GLU A 60 -5.66 4.41 -13.26
CA GLU A 60 -4.21 4.38 -13.46
C GLU A 60 -3.64 3.06 -12.96
N LEU A 61 -4.03 2.60 -11.77
CA LEU A 61 -3.60 1.31 -11.24
C LEU A 61 -4.03 0.17 -12.13
N GLU A 62 -5.28 0.17 -12.59
CA GLU A 62 -5.79 -0.87 -13.48
C GLU A 62 -5.01 -0.91 -14.80
N SER A 63 -4.67 0.25 -15.37
CA SER A 63 -3.90 0.34 -16.61
C SER A 63 -2.49 -0.20 -16.44
N ARG A 64 -1.96 -0.20 -15.21
CA ARG A 64 -0.64 -0.74 -14.88
C ARG A 64 -0.69 -2.22 -14.51
N GLY A 65 -1.88 -2.85 -14.53
CA GLY A 65 -2.06 -4.26 -14.21
C GLY A 65 -2.14 -4.57 -12.73
N MET A 66 -2.35 -3.56 -11.89
CA MET A 66 -2.46 -3.78 -10.44
C MET A 66 -3.87 -4.21 -10.09
N THR A 67 -3.99 -5.21 -9.21
CA THR A 67 -5.29 -5.74 -8.77
C THR A 67 -5.73 -5.23 -7.41
N PHE A 68 -4.80 -4.69 -6.59
CA PHE A 68 -5.18 -4.06 -5.34
C PHE A 68 -5.89 -2.73 -5.62
N LYS A 69 -6.80 -2.35 -4.72
CA LYS A 69 -7.63 -1.16 -4.88
C LYS A 69 -6.99 0.07 -4.27
N THR A 70 -7.38 1.24 -4.76
CA THR A 70 -6.94 2.49 -4.17
C THR A 70 -8.12 3.33 -3.69
N LEU A 71 -7.94 3.97 -2.54
CA LEU A 71 -8.83 5.02 -2.08
C LEU A 71 -8.32 6.35 -2.61
N ILE A 72 -9.22 7.28 -2.79
CA ILE A 72 -8.90 8.64 -3.26
C ILE A 72 -9.09 9.63 -2.11
N LYS A 73 -8.49 10.83 -2.27
CA LYS A 73 -8.61 11.90 -1.28
C LYS A 73 -8.09 11.47 0.11
N GLY A 74 -7.04 10.66 0.10
CA GLY A 74 -6.44 10.13 1.33
C GLY A 74 -5.38 11.02 1.95
N HIS A 75 -5.25 12.27 1.49
CA HIS A 75 -4.20 13.17 1.96
C HIS A 75 -4.26 13.38 3.48
N ASP A 76 -5.43 13.68 4.00
CA ASP A 76 -5.61 13.91 5.44
C ASP A 76 -5.30 12.66 6.25
N VAL A 77 -5.76 11.50 5.77
CA VAL A 77 -5.48 10.21 6.42
C VAL A 77 -3.97 9.96 6.47
N GLY A 78 -3.30 10.16 5.35
CA GLY A 78 -1.85 9.96 5.28
C GLY A 78 -1.08 10.91 6.18
N MET A 79 -1.45 12.19 6.16
CA MET A 79 -0.73 13.21 6.93
C MET A 79 -1.04 13.15 8.42
N ASP A 80 -2.30 12.94 8.79
CA ASP A 80 -2.74 13.02 10.18
C ASP A 80 -2.56 11.70 10.95
N LEU A 81 -2.94 10.58 10.34
CA LEU A 81 -2.92 9.28 11.03
C LEU A 81 -1.58 8.56 10.90
N PHE A 82 -0.98 8.58 9.72
CA PHE A 82 0.25 7.82 9.45
C PHE A 82 1.48 8.68 9.26
N LYS A 83 1.32 10.00 9.33
CA LYS A 83 2.42 10.97 9.22
C LYS A 83 3.23 10.77 7.93
N VAL A 84 2.53 10.55 6.83
CA VAL A 84 3.15 10.34 5.53
C VAL A 84 3.70 11.68 5.03
N SER A 85 5.01 11.75 4.85
CA SER A 85 5.67 12.97 4.38
C SER A 85 5.92 13.00 2.88
N GLY A 86 5.78 11.86 2.22
CA GLY A 86 6.01 11.76 0.77
C GLY A 86 5.64 10.39 0.25
N THR A 87 5.79 10.21 -1.05
CA THR A 87 5.44 8.95 -1.73
C THR A 87 6.65 8.38 -2.48
N PRO A 88 6.77 7.06 -2.60
CA PRO A 88 5.88 6.07 -2.01
C PRO A 88 6.11 5.95 -0.50
N THR A 89 5.06 5.69 0.25
CA THR A 89 5.17 5.27 1.65
C THR A 89 4.35 4.00 1.80
N THR A 90 4.95 2.97 2.36
CA THR A 90 4.30 1.67 2.54
C THR A 90 4.28 1.34 4.02
N ILE A 91 3.09 1.07 4.55
CA ILE A 91 2.89 0.76 5.95
C ILE A 91 2.41 -0.68 6.06
N PHE A 92 3.05 -1.44 6.96
CA PHE A 92 2.75 -2.85 7.20
C PHE A 92 2.14 -2.98 8.58
N ILE A 93 0.94 -3.56 8.64
CA ILE A 93 0.17 -3.71 9.88
C ILE A 93 -0.11 -5.19 10.11
N ASP A 94 0.17 -5.68 11.33
CA ASP A 94 -0.06 -7.08 11.67
C ASP A 94 -1.53 -7.35 12.01
N ARG A 95 -1.84 -8.61 12.32
CA ARG A 95 -3.23 -9.03 12.61
C ARG A 95 -3.81 -8.37 13.85
N THR A 96 -2.96 -7.86 14.75
CA THR A 96 -3.40 -7.21 15.98
C THR A 96 -3.58 -5.70 15.83
N GLY A 97 -3.29 -5.17 14.64
CA GLY A 97 -3.44 -3.74 14.35
C GLY A 97 -2.21 -2.91 14.64
N HIS A 98 -1.08 -3.55 14.96
CA HIS A 98 0.17 -2.82 15.22
C HIS A 98 0.89 -2.50 13.92
N ILE A 99 1.41 -1.28 13.81
CA ILE A 99 2.26 -0.88 12.70
C ILE A 99 3.64 -1.49 12.93
N ILE A 100 4.03 -2.41 12.04
CA ILE A 100 5.30 -3.11 12.15
C ILE A 100 6.40 -2.38 11.39
N SER A 101 6.06 -1.77 10.24
CA SER A 101 7.04 -1.07 9.43
C SER A 101 6.38 0.07 8.66
N ASN A 102 7.15 1.15 8.52
CA ASN A 102 6.80 2.32 7.71
C ASN A 102 8.03 2.62 6.87
N THR A 103 7.96 2.40 5.56
CA THR A 103 9.14 2.48 4.71
C THR A 103 8.91 3.32 3.47
N ARG A 104 9.99 3.91 2.97
CA ARG A 104 10.03 4.66 1.72
C ARG A 104 10.74 3.88 0.60
N ILE A 105 10.88 2.56 0.74
CA ILE A 105 11.50 1.70 -0.27
C ILE A 105 10.78 1.87 -1.61
N SER A 106 11.54 2.08 -2.68
CA SER A 106 11.02 2.22 -4.04
C SER A 106 11.45 1.10 -4.97
N GLU A 107 12.37 0.24 -4.54
CA GLU A 107 12.82 -0.90 -5.34
C GLU A 107 11.83 -2.05 -5.23
N PRO A 108 11.24 -2.51 -6.34
CA PRO A 108 10.20 -3.54 -6.28
C PRO A 108 10.73 -4.91 -5.83
N ASP A 109 12.01 -5.16 -5.99
CA ASP A 109 12.63 -6.44 -5.63
C ASP A 109 13.35 -6.42 -4.29
N ASP A 110 13.19 -5.34 -3.51
CA ASP A 110 13.86 -5.24 -2.21
C ASP A 110 13.36 -6.35 -1.28
N PRO A 111 14.26 -7.25 -0.81
CA PRO A 111 13.86 -8.39 -0.01
C PRO A 111 13.23 -8.03 1.33
N ARG A 112 13.47 -6.84 1.84
CA ARG A 112 12.88 -6.38 3.10
C ARG A 112 11.36 -6.27 3.00
N LEU A 113 10.80 -6.01 1.81
CA LEU A 113 9.36 -5.95 1.61
C LEU A 113 8.72 -7.31 1.90
N GLU A 114 9.27 -8.37 1.33
CA GLU A 114 8.73 -9.71 1.55
C GLU A 114 8.96 -10.19 2.98
N GLU A 115 10.09 -9.84 3.58
CA GLU A 115 10.37 -10.20 4.98
C GLU A 115 9.31 -9.64 5.93
N VAL A 116 8.93 -8.38 5.74
CA VAL A 116 7.89 -7.77 6.57
C VAL A 116 6.52 -8.37 6.30
N VAL A 117 6.20 -8.67 5.04
CA VAL A 117 4.95 -9.33 4.68
C VAL A 117 4.83 -10.68 5.40
N LYS A 118 5.89 -11.49 5.39
CA LYS A 118 5.90 -12.76 6.11
C LYS A 118 5.68 -12.57 7.60
N TYR A 119 6.31 -11.56 8.18
CA TYR A 119 6.14 -11.27 9.61
C TYR A 119 4.69 -10.94 9.95
N ILE A 120 4.05 -10.04 9.20
CA ILE A 120 2.67 -9.65 9.51
C ILE A 120 1.66 -10.78 9.25
N LEU A 121 1.97 -11.70 8.37
CA LEU A 121 1.14 -12.88 8.15
C LEU A 121 1.17 -13.84 9.33
N GLU A 122 2.31 -13.93 10.03
CA GLU A 122 2.51 -14.83 11.17
C GLU A 122 2.03 -14.21 12.50
N ASN A 123 1.95 -12.92 12.56
CA ASN A 123 1.67 -12.18 13.79
C ASN A 123 0.43 -11.30 13.68
#